data_ca059cbdb88b8d64195097c2692fdddd
#
_entry.id   ca059cbdb88b8d64195097c2692fdddd
#
_cell.length_a   1.000
_cell.length_b   1.000
_cell.length_c   1.000
_cell.angle_alpha   90.00
_cell.angle_beta   90.00
_cell.angle_gamma   90.00
#
_symmetry.space_group_name_H-M   'P 1'
#
loop_
_entity.id
_entity.type
_entity.pdbx_description
1 polymer ?
#
loop_
_entity_poly.entity_id
_entity_poly.type
_entity_poly.pdbx_seq_one_letter_code
_entity_poly.pdbx_strand_id
1 'polypeptide(L)'
;MEFGVWAPQAQQVDLLVGEDAARHAMRRSDSPREGWWTVGVDGAGHGTRYAFSLDGGDARPDPRSGWQPEGVHAASAVVDPSAFSWSDGSWSGREARGAVFYELHVGTFTPEGTFAAAAQRLDHLVELGVDVVEVLPVSAWDGPWNWGYDGVAPYAVQHEYGGPEGFAAFVDACHAKGLAVALDCVYNHLGPSGNYLGEFGPYFTDKHDTPWGAAVNLDDTGSVEVRRWICDNALRWFRDFHVDALRLDAVHALVDDSPTHVLAQLADEVAELSAQLGRPLSLVAESDLNDAAMVTPTAEGGSGMTAQWDDDVHHALHALLTGERQGYYGDFGSPEVLKTTFEEAFFHAERFSSFRGEVWGRRVDRARVPGTAFLGYLQTHDQVGNRAVGERIGHLLSEARLAAGAALYLLGPFTPMLFMGEEWNASTPWQFFTSFPDPELGQAVSRGRRSEFGEHGWSAEDVPDPQDPATKERSVLRWEEVGQEPHARVLQWYRTLTRLRREVPDLRADDLSAVRVDVAGGALVLHRGSHRVVVSLGGGEDVEVDGAPLEVLAAFPAGPEPELLAGGVRLLGEGVAVVRVA
;
A
#
# COMPACT_ATOMS: atom_id res chain seq x y z
N MET A 1 9.46 24.06 25.89
CA MET A 1 9.02 22.76 25.32
C MET A 1 9.51 21.64 26.25
N GLU A 2 8.74 20.58 26.41
CA GLU A 2 9.16 19.37 27.13
C GLU A 2 9.65 18.33 26.12
N PHE A 3 10.82 17.75 26.39
CA PHE A 3 11.38 16.62 25.64
C PHE A 3 11.32 15.36 26.48
N GLY A 4 11.04 14.24 25.86
CA GLY A 4 10.96 12.96 26.54
C GLY A 4 11.46 11.82 25.66
N VAL A 5 12.12 10.83 26.29
CA VAL A 5 12.58 9.62 25.62
C VAL A 5 12.45 8.41 26.53
N TRP A 6 12.05 7.27 25.98
CA TRP A 6 12.05 6.01 26.70
C TRP A 6 13.38 5.29 26.56
N ALA A 7 14.09 5.17 27.69
CA ALA A 7 15.38 4.49 27.78
C ALA A 7 15.49 3.80 29.15
N PRO A 8 14.78 2.66 29.34
CA PRO A 8 14.60 2.04 30.65
C PRO A 8 15.90 1.51 31.25
N GLN A 9 16.88 1.17 30.44
CA GLN A 9 18.15 0.58 30.86
C GLN A 9 19.22 1.63 31.13
N ALA A 10 19.07 2.88 30.62
CA ALA A 10 20.03 3.96 30.80
C ALA A 10 20.13 4.38 32.29
N GLN A 11 21.34 4.69 32.72
CA GLN A 11 21.62 5.25 34.06
C GLN A 11 21.61 6.78 34.03
N GLN A 12 21.90 7.37 32.89
CA GLN A 12 21.88 8.80 32.63
C GLN A 12 21.43 9.07 31.20
N VAL A 13 20.61 10.09 31.02
CA VAL A 13 20.24 10.60 29.68
C VAL A 13 20.46 12.10 29.67
N ASP A 14 21.15 12.57 28.65
CA ASP A 14 21.32 13.99 28.36
C ASP A 14 20.61 14.32 27.03
N LEU A 15 19.87 15.40 27.02
CA LEU A 15 19.34 16.02 25.80
C LEU A 15 20.39 17.04 25.29
N LEU A 16 20.69 16.95 23.99
CA LEU A 16 21.53 17.91 23.27
C LEU A 16 20.64 18.79 22.41
N VAL A 17 20.68 20.11 22.56
CA VAL A 17 19.73 21.02 21.86
C VAL A 17 20.49 22.12 21.12
N GLY A 18 20.02 22.46 19.93
CA GLY A 18 20.52 23.54 19.09
C GLY A 18 21.84 23.21 18.37
N GLU A 19 22.32 24.16 17.58
CA GLU A 19 23.55 24.01 16.80
C GLU A 19 24.81 23.81 17.70
N ASP A 20 24.81 24.42 18.89
CA ASP A 20 25.87 24.28 19.86
C ASP A 20 25.79 22.97 20.67
N ALA A 21 24.81 22.12 20.40
CA ALA A 21 24.53 20.89 21.14
C ALA A 21 24.55 21.10 22.68
N ALA A 22 23.87 22.16 23.13
CA ALA A 22 23.77 22.48 24.55
C ALA A 22 23.19 21.29 25.34
N ARG A 23 23.93 20.84 26.35
CA ARG A 23 23.62 19.64 27.12
C ARG A 23 22.70 19.95 28.28
N HIS A 24 21.57 19.23 28.36
CA HIS A 24 20.59 19.31 29.42
C HIS A 24 20.42 17.93 30.06
N ALA A 25 20.77 17.77 31.31
CA ALA A 25 20.58 16.53 32.06
C ALA A 25 19.08 16.27 32.23
N MET A 26 18.61 15.07 31.84
CA MET A 26 17.23 14.65 31.94
C MET A 26 16.92 13.99 33.29
N ARG A 27 15.66 14.01 33.66
CA ARG A 27 15.16 13.36 34.88
C ARG A 27 14.40 12.09 34.53
N ARG A 28 14.74 10.99 35.19
CA ARG A 28 13.99 9.75 35.08
C ARG A 28 12.63 9.90 35.72
N SER A 29 11.59 9.47 35.00
CA SER A 29 10.21 9.38 35.47
C SER A 29 9.87 7.93 35.76
N ASP A 30 9.35 7.64 36.95
CA ASP A 30 8.94 6.29 37.33
C ASP A 30 7.42 6.13 37.34
N SER A 31 6.67 7.22 37.10
CA SER A 31 5.20 7.21 37.06
C SER A 31 4.70 8.39 36.21
N PRO A 32 3.69 8.17 35.34
CA PRO A 32 2.96 6.91 35.13
C PRO A 32 3.66 5.94 34.15
N ARG A 33 4.80 6.34 33.54
CA ARG A 33 5.52 5.56 32.51
C ARG A 33 6.95 5.29 32.96
N GLU A 34 7.20 4.07 33.39
CA GLU A 34 8.52 3.64 33.85
C GLU A 34 9.58 3.68 32.73
N GLY A 35 10.78 4.12 33.09
CA GLY A 35 11.93 4.20 32.17
C GLY A 35 11.92 5.39 31.20
N TRP A 36 10.99 6.31 31.36
CA TRP A 36 11.02 7.57 30.63
C TRP A 36 11.93 8.59 31.29
N TRP A 37 12.57 9.40 30.45
CA TRP A 37 13.40 10.53 30.82
C TRP A 37 12.82 11.79 30.22
N THR A 38 12.75 12.87 31.02
CA THR A 38 12.14 14.14 30.58
C THR A 38 12.97 15.35 30.99
N VAL A 39 12.90 16.42 30.21
CA VAL A 39 13.46 17.74 30.53
C VAL A 39 12.71 18.85 29.79
N GLY A 40 12.45 19.96 30.48
CA GLY A 40 11.94 21.19 29.86
C GLY A 40 13.08 22.08 29.36
N VAL A 41 12.96 22.60 28.13
CA VAL A 41 13.91 23.54 27.55
C VAL A 41 13.14 24.76 27.05
N ASP A 42 13.50 25.93 27.58
CA ASP A 42 12.90 27.21 27.16
C ASP A 42 13.45 27.63 25.78
N GLY A 43 12.60 28.21 24.97
CA GLY A 43 12.96 28.71 23.64
C GLY A 43 13.07 27.66 22.55
N ALA A 44 12.92 26.36 22.85
CA ALA A 44 12.81 25.32 21.84
C ALA A 44 11.41 25.34 21.20
N GLY A 45 11.35 25.13 19.88
CA GLY A 45 10.12 25.09 19.09
C GLY A 45 10.33 24.41 17.74
N HIS A 46 9.39 24.56 16.83
CA HIS A 46 9.47 23.98 15.49
C HIS A 46 10.82 24.25 14.82
N GLY A 47 11.43 23.21 14.25
CA GLY A 47 12.75 23.26 13.60
C GLY A 47 13.95 23.18 14.54
N THR A 48 13.76 23.28 15.88
CA THR A 48 14.87 23.13 16.84
C THR A 48 15.51 21.75 16.70
N ARG A 49 16.83 21.71 16.50
CA ARG A 49 17.61 20.47 16.44
C ARG A 49 17.83 19.90 17.83
N TYR A 50 17.70 18.57 17.96
CA TYR A 50 17.96 17.88 19.22
C TYR A 50 18.38 16.43 19.01
N ALA A 51 19.09 15.88 19.99
CA ALA A 51 19.48 14.48 20.04
C ALA A 51 19.60 14.01 21.48
N PHE A 52 19.65 12.71 21.73
CA PHE A 52 19.87 12.14 23.05
C PHE A 52 21.24 11.48 23.14
N SER A 53 21.91 11.63 24.30
CA SER A 53 23.13 10.90 24.66
C SER A 53 22.81 10.03 25.88
N LEU A 54 22.95 8.72 25.71
CA LEU A 54 22.70 7.72 26.73
C LEU A 54 24.03 7.33 27.40
N ASP A 55 24.11 7.43 28.73
CA ASP A 55 25.26 7.03 29.54
C ASP A 55 26.61 7.65 29.09
N GLY A 56 26.53 8.86 28.51
CA GLY A 56 27.69 9.58 27.99
C GLY A 56 28.20 9.07 26.62
N GLY A 57 27.43 8.23 25.94
CA GLY A 57 27.72 7.77 24.58
C GLY A 57 27.44 8.82 23.50
N ASP A 58 27.48 8.39 22.24
CA ASP A 58 27.24 9.25 21.08
C ASP A 58 25.83 9.85 21.09
N ALA A 59 25.69 10.99 20.42
CA ALA A 59 24.38 11.57 20.16
C ALA A 59 23.58 10.71 19.19
N ARG A 60 22.33 10.39 19.55
CA ARG A 60 21.40 9.60 18.73
C ARG A 60 20.11 10.36 18.45
N PRO A 61 19.52 10.19 17.26
CA PRO A 61 18.20 10.74 16.98
C PRO A 61 17.14 10.14 17.90
N ASP A 62 16.04 10.87 18.06
CA ASP A 62 14.91 10.44 18.85
C ASP A 62 14.17 9.27 18.17
N PRO A 63 13.87 8.17 18.88
CA PRO A 63 12.98 7.10 18.40
C PRO A 63 11.60 7.57 17.92
N ARG A 64 11.17 8.76 18.35
CA ARG A 64 9.90 9.42 17.96
C ARG A 64 10.15 10.70 17.15
N SER A 65 11.30 10.82 16.51
CA SER A 65 11.67 11.98 15.69
C SER A 65 10.63 12.27 14.63
N GLY A 66 10.04 13.45 14.63
CA GLY A 66 9.08 13.87 13.60
C GLY A 66 9.74 14.34 12.30
N TRP A 67 11.05 14.62 12.31
CA TRP A 67 11.79 15.12 11.16
C TRP A 67 13.30 14.85 11.31
N GLN A 68 13.91 14.32 10.24
CA GLN A 68 15.35 14.06 10.12
C GLN A 68 15.91 14.88 8.93
N PRO A 69 16.09 16.21 9.10
CA PRO A 69 16.42 17.08 7.97
C PRO A 69 17.84 16.89 7.41
N GLU A 70 18.73 16.29 8.19
CA GLU A 70 20.13 16.05 7.82
C GLU A 70 20.44 14.54 7.73
N GLY A 71 19.37 13.73 7.57
CA GLY A 71 19.45 12.27 7.47
C GLY A 71 19.35 11.55 8.81
N VAL A 72 19.22 10.24 8.74
CA VAL A 72 18.87 9.36 9.87
C VAL A 72 19.97 9.20 10.93
N HIS A 73 21.19 9.61 10.61
CA HIS A 73 22.33 9.58 11.53
C HIS A 73 22.54 10.91 12.30
N ALA A 74 21.81 11.96 11.87
CA ALA A 74 21.96 13.30 12.43
C ALA A 74 20.92 13.60 13.52
N ALA A 75 20.97 14.81 14.05
CA ALA A 75 19.99 15.27 15.04
C ALA A 75 18.58 15.31 14.48
N SER A 76 17.62 14.97 15.31
CA SER A 76 16.20 15.16 15.07
C SER A 76 15.83 16.65 15.04
N ALA A 77 14.73 16.99 14.39
CA ALA A 77 14.13 18.32 14.48
C ALA A 77 12.72 18.27 15.07
N VAL A 78 12.41 19.23 15.91
CA VAL A 78 11.07 19.39 16.47
C VAL A 78 10.06 19.71 15.37
N VAL A 79 8.95 18.99 15.34
CA VAL A 79 7.79 19.31 14.52
C VAL A 79 6.66 19.79 15.41
N ASP A 80 6.17 21.00 15.16
CA ASP A 80 4.95 21.51 15.77
C ASP A 80 3.81 21.36 14.74
N PRO A 81 2.84 20.46 14.95
CA PRO A 81 1.75 20.26 13.99
C PRO A 81 0.89 21.52 13.80
N SER A 82 0.87 22.43 14.79
CA SER A 82 0.12 23.71 14.70
C SER A 82 0.78 24.76 13.81
N ALA A 83 2.04 24.55 13.41
CA ALA A 83 2.76 25.45 12.52
C ALA A 83 2.20 25.44 11.08
N PHE A 84 1.57 24.34 10.65
CA PHE A 84 0.91 24.25 9.35
C PHE A 84 -0.52 24.75 9.40
N SER A 85 -0.90 25.58 8.42
CA SER A 85 -2.25 26.16 8.32
C SER A 85 -3.10 25.32 7.37
N TRP A 86 -3.89 24.41 7.92
CA TRP A 86 -4.81 23.56 7.16
C TRP A 86 -5.96 24.36 6.54
N SER A 87 -6.34 24.05 5.30
CA SER A 87 -7.51 24.59 4.61
C SER A 87 -8.70 23.61 4.58
N ASP A 88 -8.51 22.40 5.07
CA ASP A 88 -9.42 21.26 4.98
C ASP A 88 -10.51 21.20 6.08
N GLY A 89 -10.78 22.29 6.76
CA GLY A 89 -11.78 22.35 7.85
C GLY A 89 -13.22 21.91 7.47
N SER A 90 -13.53 21.78 6.18
CA SER A 90 -14.78 21.20 5.68
C SER A 90 -14.67 19.74 5.25
N TRP A 91 -13.49 19.14 5.35
CA TRP A 91 -13.27 17.74 4.99
C TRP A 91 -13.94 16.82 6.01
N SER A 92 -14.80 15.94 5.52
CA SER A 92 -15.56 15.00 6.36
C SER A 92 -15.03 13.56 6.30
N GLY A 93 -13.86 13.35 5.68
CA GLY A 93 -13.31 12.03 5.44
C GLY A 93 -13.99 11.27 4.30
N ARG A 94 -13.50 10.09 4.02
CA ARG A 94 -14.06 9.16 3.04
C ARG A 94 -13.90 7.73 3.54
N GLU A 95 -14.94 6.91 3.35
CA GLU A 95 -14.87 5.48 3.59
C GLU A 95 -13.91 4.81 2.61
N ALA A 96 -13.01 3.95 3.10
CA ALA A 96 -12.06 3.23 2.27
C ALA A 96 -12.72 2.09 1.48
N ARG A 97 -13.68 1.37 2.09
CA ARG A 97 -14.38 0.25 1.41
C ARG A 97 -15.12 0.72 0.18
N GLY A 98 -14.85 0.07 -0.96
CA GLY A 98 -15.49 0.34 -2.25
C GLY A 98 -14.96 1.59 -2.96
N ALA A 99 -14.09 2.37 -2.34
CA ALA A 99 -13.39 3.49 -2.94
C ALA A 99 -12.39 3.03 -4.01
N VAL A 100 -12.10 3.86 -5.00
CA VAL A 100 -11.06 3.60 -6.00
C VAL A 100 -9.74 4.10 -5.44
N PHE A 101 -8.82 3.19 -5.10
CA PHE A 101 -7.48 3.48 -4.63
C PHE A 101 -6.52 3.71 -5.80
N TYR A 102 -5.53 4.55 -5.56
CA TYR A 102 -4.41 4.80 -6.47
C TYR A 102 -3.11 4.83 -5.68
N GLU A 103 -2.31 3.77 -5.83
CA GLU A 103 -1.03 3.60 -5.17
C GLU A 103 0.05 4.38 -5.92
N LEU A 104 0.82 5.22 -5.22
CA LEU A 104 1.90 5.99 -5.82
C LEU A 104 3.15 6.06 -4.94
N HIS A 105 4.32 6.08 -5.60
CA HIS A 105 5.61 6.35 -5.02
C HIS A 105 6.04 7.79 -5.33
N VAL A 106 6.15 8.64 -4.30
CA VAL A 106 6.43 10.08 -4.46
C VAL A 106 7.70 10.33 -5.28
N GLY A 107 8.77 9.58 -5.00
CA GLY A 107 10.09 9.78 -5.63
C GLY A 107 10.19 9.46 -7.11
N THR A 108 9.16 8.82 -7.71
CA THR A 108 9.12 8.46 -9.14
C THR A 108 7.80 8.78 -9.82
N PHE A 109 6.83 9.33 -9.09
CA PHE A 109 5.56 9.78 -9.66
C PHE A 109 5.75 10.96 -10.62
N THR A 110 6.69 11.85 -10.28
CA THR A 110 7.10 12.99 -11.13
C THR A 110 8.62 13.04 -11.24
N PRO A 111 9.17 13.73 -12.26
CA PRO A 111 10.63 13.89 -12.37
C PRO A 111 11.28 14.54 -11.16
N GLU A 112 10.59 15.46 -10.49
CA GLU A 112 11.06 16.16 -9.30
C GLU A 112 11.08 15.27 -8.05
N GLY A 113 10.21 14.25 -7.99
CA GLY A 113 10.12 13.29 -6.91
C GLY A 113 9.75 13.90 -5.56
N THR A 114 8.86 14.89 -5.53
CA THR A 114 8.45 15.59 -4.31
C THR A 114 6.94 15.65 -4.15
N PHE A 115 6.46 15.85 -2.92
CA PHE A 115 5.04 16.07 -2.64
C PHE A 115 4.47 17.28 -3.41
N ALA A 116 5.25 18.36 -3.51
CA ALA A 116 4.82 19.56 -4.24
C ALA A 116 4.59 19.30 -5.73
N ALA A 117 5.43 18.47 -6.36
CA ALA A 117 5.27 18.09 -7.76
C ALA A 117 4.13 17.07 -7.94
N ALA A 118 3.98 16.12 -7.01
CA ALA A 118 2.87 15.17 -7.00
C ALA A 118 1.51 15.89 -6.88
N ALA A 119 1.41 16.92 -6.04
CA ALA A 119 0.21 17.74 -5.89
C ALA A 119 -0.24 18.40 -7.20
N GLN A 120 0.67 18.69 -8.13
CA GLN A 120 0.35 19.26 -9.46
C GLN A 120 -0.33 18.25 -10.39
N ARG A 121 -0.33 16.96 -10.04
CA ARG A 121 -0.94 15.87 -10.83
C ARG A 121 -2.29 15.41 -10.27
N LEU A 122 -2.77 15.98 -9.20
CA LEU A 122 -4.03 15.55 -8.55
C LEU A 122 -5.25 15.71 -9.45
N ASP A 123 -5.28 16.69 -10.36
CA ASP A 123 -6.39 16.83 -11.33
C ASP A 123 -6.53 15.62 -12.24
N HIS A 124 -5.41 15.01 -12.64
CA HIS A 124 -5.42 13.76 -13.41
C HIS A 124 -6.11 12.62 -12.62
N LEU A 125 -5.82 12.50 -11.32
CA LEU A 125 -6.42 11.47 -10.46
C LEU A 125 -7.92 11.71 -10.26
N VAL A 126 -8.34 12.97 -10.09
CA VAL A 126 -9.76 13.34 -10.02
C VAL A 126 -10.49 12.99 -11.32
N GLU A 127 -9.91 13.33 -12.48
CA GLU A 127 -10.47 12.99 -13.79
C GLU A 127 -10.51 11.49 -14.05
N LEU A 128 -9.53 10.75 -13.54
CA LEU A 128 -9.50 9.29 -13.58
C LEU A 128 -10.62 8.67 -12.73
N GLY A 129 -11.09 9.38 -11.71
CA GLY A 129 -12.12 8.91 -10.80
C GLY A 129 -11.57 8.21 -9.56
N VAL A 130 -10.35 8.53 -9.16
CA VAL A 130 -9.74 8.10 -7.90
C VAL A 130 -10.50 8.70 -6.72
N ASP A 131 -10.60 7.96 -5.65
CA ASP A 131 -11.20 8.37 -4.37
C ASP A 131 -10.16 8.49 -3.27
N VAL A 132 -9.15 7.61 -3.26
CA VAL A 132 -8.11 7.53 -2.24
C VAL A 132 -6.75 7.45 -2.91
N VAL A 133 -5.84 8.34 -2.54
CA VAL A 133 -4.43 8.30 -2.96
C VAL A 133 -3.65 7.55 -1.88
N GLU A 134 -3.14 6.37 -2.19
CA GLU A 134 -2.27 5.60 -1.32
C GLU A 134 -0.82 5.95 -1.61
N VAL A 135 -0.14 6.51 -0.63
CA VAL A 135 1.26 6.93 -0.71
C VAL A 135 2.15 5.85 -0.12
N LEU A 136 3.09 5.33 -0.90
CA LEU A 136 4.11 4.39 -0.41
C LEU A 136 4.87 5.01 0.78
N PRO A 137 5.57 4.19 1.60
CA PRO A 137 6.10 4.65 2.87
C PRO A 137 6.97 5.91 2.74
N VAL A 138 6.77 6.84 3.65
CA VAL A 138 7.47 8.14 3.71
C VAL A 138 8.41 8.26 4.90
N SER A 139 8.53 7.22 5.72
CA SER A 139 9.42 7.18 6.87
C SER A 139 10.87 7.47 6.46
N ALA A 140 11.61 8.23 7.27
CA ALA A 140 12.97 8.57 6.90
C ALA A 140 13.88 7.34 6.85
N TRP A 141 14.60 7.20 5.75
CA TRP A 141 15.61 6.18 5.46
C TRP A 141 16.98 6.81 5.21
N ASP A 142 18.02 5.98 5.15
CA ASP A 142 19.38 6.39 4.82
C ASP A 142 19.57 6.47 3.29
N GLY A 143 20.05 7.62 2.81
CA GLY A 143 20.28 7.90 1.39
C GLY A 143 19.18 8.71 0.70
N PRO A 144 19.43 9.17 -0.53
CA PRO A 144 18.55 10.11 -1.22
C PRO A 144 17.31 9.49 -1.90
N TRP A 145 17.27 8.18 -2.16
CA TRP A 145 16.11 7.48 -2.73
C TRP A 145 16.00 6.04 -2.24
N ASN A 146 14.77 5.60 -2.09
CA ASN A 146 14.39 4.26 -1.66
C ASN A 146 12.93 4.02 -2.06
N TRP A 147 12.46 2.79 -2.07
CA TRP A 147 11.02 2.51 -2.15
C TRP A 147 10.25 3.01 -0.92
N GLY A 148 10.93 3.13 0.23
CA GLY A 148 10.36 3.55 1.50
C GLY A 148 10.33 2.45 2.57
N TYR A 149 10.60 1.20 2.21
CA TYR A 149 10.54 0.05 3.13
C TYR A 149 11.81 -0.17 3.97
N ASP A 150 12.85 0.64 3.75
CA ASP A 150 14.05 0.69 4.62
C ASP A 150 14.00 1.85 5.63
N GLY A 151 12.81 2.35 5.94
CA GLY A 151 12.63 3.43 6.92
C GLY A 151 13.09 3.03 8.31
N VAL A 152 13.74 3.97 9.03
CA VAL A 152 14.24 3.75 10.40
C VAL A 152 13.70 4.75 11.41
N ALA A 153 13.01 5.77 10.94
CA ALA A 153 12.36 6.77 11.78
C ALA A 153 10.87 6.89 11.38
N PRO A 154 9.98 5.97 11.83
CA PRO A 154 8.59 5.91 11.40
C PRO A 154 7.74 7.16 11.69
N TYR A 155 8.18 7.98 12.63
CA TYR A 155 7.53 9.26 12.94
C TYR A 155 7.94 10.39 12.00
N ALA A 156 9.09 10.26 11.29
CA ALA A 156 9.61 11.29 10.42
C ALA A 156 9.10 11.14 8.99
N VAL A 157 8.89 12.27 8.32
CA VAL A 157 8.66 12.31 6.88
C VAL A 157 9.99 12.55 6.18
N GLN A 158 10.30 11.74 5.17
CA GLN A 158 11.53 11.84 4.37
C GLN A 158 11.75 13.26 3.84
N HIS A 159 12.95 13.77 4.12
CA HIS A 159 13.28 15.15 3.81
C HIS A 159 13.30 15.43 2.30
N GLU A 160 13.81 14.48 1.50
CA GLU A 160 13.92 14.59 0.05
C GLU A 160 12.56 14.74 -0.64
N TYR A 161 11.48 14.24 -0.02
CA TYR A 161 10.12 14.41 -0.53
C TYR A 161 9.49 15.78 -0.18
N GLY A 162 10.14 16.56 0.71
CA GLY A 162 9.67 17.85 1.21
C GLY A 162 9.42 17.88 2.71
N GLY A 163 9.75 16.79 3.43
CA GLY A 163 9.60 16.69 4.89
C GLY A 163 8.15 16.82 5.38
N PRO A 164 7.96 17.05 6.68
CA PRO A 164 6.63 17.08 7.29
C PRO A 164 5.72 18.19 6.75
N GLU A 165 6.26 19.37 6.43
CA GLU A 165 5.49 20.47 5.84
C GLU A 165 5.02 20.13 4.42
N GLY A 166 5.89 19.50 3.61
CA GLY A 166 5.55 19.06 2.26
C GLY A 166 4.45 18.00 2.25
N PHE A 167 4.51 17.06 3.21
CA PHE A 167 3.47 16.04 3.34
C PHE A 167 2.13 16.63 3.79
N ALA A 168 2.13 17.52 4.80
CA ALA A 168 0.92 18.22 5.23
C ALA A 168 0.27 19.01 4.07
N ALA A 169 1.10 19.74 3.29
CA ALA A 169 0.61 20.48 2.12
C ALA A 169 0.04 19.57 1.03
N PHE A 170 0.60 18.38 0.84
CA PHE A 170 0.08 17.38 -0.11
C PHE A 170 -1.27 16.84 0.33
N VAL A 171 -1.43 16.47 1.61
CA VAL A 171 -2.70 16.00 2.17
C VAL A 171 -3.78 17.08 2.06
N ASP A 172 -3.46 18.31 2.43
CA ASP A 172 -4.39 19.46 2.31
C ASP A 172 -4.83 19.69 0.86
N ALA A 173 -3.90 19.58 -0.10
CA ALA A 173 -4.21 19.67 -1.53
C ALA A 173 -5.08 18.52 -2.03
N CYS A 174 -4.89 17.30 -1.54
CA CYS A 174 -5.76 16.15 -1.84
C CYS A 174 -7.18 16.41 -1.34
N HIS A 175 -7.35 16.83 -0.08
CA HIS A 175 -8.65 17.14 0.51
C HIS A 175 -9.38 18.27 -0.23
N ALA A 176 -8.65 19.31 -0.63
CA ALA A 176 -9.22 20.42 -1.42
C ALA A 176 -9.80 19.94 -2.77
N LYS A 177 -9.33 18.80 -3.30
CA LYS A 177 -9.83 18.18 -4.53
C LYS A 177 -10.81 17.03 -4.28
N GLY A 178 -11.15 16.73 -3.02
CA GLY A 178 -12.07 15.67 -2.63
C GLY A 178 -11.43 14.28 -2.66
N LEU A 179 -10.11 14.19 -2.65
CA LEU A 179 -9.34 12.95 -2.55
C LEU A 179 -8.96 12.69 -1.09
N ALA A 180 -9.21 11.48 -0.61
CA ALA A 180 -8.65 11.00 0.65
C ALA A 180 -7.19 10.56 0.48
N VAL A 181 -6.44 10.49 1.57
CA VAL A 181 -5.06 10.02 1.57
C VAL A 181 -4.92 8.79 2.46
N ALA A 182 -4.38 7.72 1.91
CA ALA A 182 -3.87 6.57 2.64
C ALA A 182 -2.34 6.66 2.72
N LEU A 183 -1.76 6.32 3.87
CA LEU A 183 -0.33 6.26 4.05
C LEU A 183 0.09 4.82 4.34
N ASP A 184 1.08 4.34 3.62
CA ASP A 184 1.70 3.04 3.88
C ASP A 184 2.67 3.14 5.07
N CYS A 185 2.45 2.29 6.08
CA CYS A 185 3.18 2.25 7.35
C CYS A 185 3.83 0.89 7.57
N VAL A 186 5.15 0.91 7.73
CA VAL A 186 5.97 -0.27 7.99
C VAL A 186 6.24 -0.36 9.50
N TYR A 187 5.60 -1.31 10.19
CA TYR A 187 5.80 -1.54 11.62
C TYR A 187 6.43 -2.90 11.93
N ASN A 188 6.47 -3.80 10.95
CA ASN A 188 6.95 -5.17 11.09
C ASN A 188 8.48 -5.27 11.09
N HIS A 189 9.18 -4.30 10.50
CA HIS A 189 10.65 -4.24 10.47
C HIS A 189 11.14 -2.79 10.32
N LEU A 190 12.44 -2.58 10.45
CA LEU A 190 13.12 -1.33 10.16
C LEU A 190 14.34 -1.59 9.28
N GLY A 191 14.74 -0.56 8.54
CA GLY A 191 15.88 -0.61 7.65
C GLY A 191 17.21 -0.90 8.37
N PRO A 192 18.21 -1.35 7.63
CA PRO A 192 19.49 -1.81 8.19
C PRO A 192 20.47 -0.67 8.57
N SER A 193 20.22 0.56 8.09
CA SER A 193 21.11 1.72 8.32
C SER A 193 20.37 2.85 9.03
N GLY A 194 20.90 3.33 10.16
CA GLY A 194 20.30 4.40 10.96
C GLY A 194 19.29 3.94 12.01
N ASN A 195 19.10 2.64 12.20
CA ASN A 195 18.26 2.09 13.25
C ASN A 195 19.00 2.06 14.59
N TYR A 196 18.70 3.01 15.45
CA TYR A 196 19.28 3.13 16.80
C TYR A 196 18.32 2.69 17.92
N LEU A 197 17.15 2.16 17.61
CA LEU A 197 16.10 1.82 18.59
C LEU A 197 16.62 0.87 19.68
N GLY A 198 17.45 -0.12 19.30
CA GLY A 198 18.04 -1.07 20.23
C GLY A 198 18.99 -0.46 21.28
N GLU A 199 19.54 0.74 21.03
CA GLU A 199 20.36 1.46 22.02
C GLU A 199 19.47 2.10 23.11
N PHE A 200 18.23 2.46 22.78
CA PHE A 200 17.28 3.09 23.71
C PHE A 200 16.58 2.07 24.60
N GLY A 201 16.15 0.93 24.03
CA GLY A 201 15.38 -0.04 24.80
C GLY A 201 15.08 -1.33 24.02
N PRO A 202 14.32 -2.24 24.62
CA PRO A 202 13.98 -3.52 24.02
C PRO A 202 12.85 -3.37 22.96
N TYR A 203 13.13 -2.61 21.90
CA TYR A 203 12.22 -2.45 20.76
C TYR A 203 12.12 -3.71 19.91
N PHE A 204 13.13 -4.58 19.99
CA PHE A 204 13.19 -5.87 19.30
C PHE A 204 13.30 -7.00 20.31
N THR A 205 12.89 -8.21 19.89
CA THR A 205 12.98 -9.42 20.67
C THR A 205 13.54 -10.57 19.84
N ASP A 206 14.22 -11.51 20.48
CA ASP A 206 14.66 -12.79 19.93
C ASP A 206 13.67 -13.94 20.22
N LYS A 207 12.52 -13.62 20.82
CA LYS A 207 11.44 -14.59 21.08
C LYS A 207 10.83 -15.11 19.77
N HIS A 208 10.81 -14.28 18.74
CA HIS A 208 10.25 -14.58 17.43
C HIS A 208 11.25 -14.26 16.33
N ASP A 209 11.26 -15.08 15.29
CA ASP A 209 12.04 -14.86 14.08
C ASP A 209 11.14 -14.34 12.94
N THR A 210 11.63 -13.37 12.16
CA THR A 210 10.96 -12.88 10.95
C THR A 210 11.89 -12.96 9.75
N PRO A 211 11.36 -12.93 8.52
CA PRO A 211 12.21 -12.89 7.31
C PRO A 211 13.18 -11.69 7.27
N TRP A 212 12.88 -10.62 8.01
CA TRP A 212 13.69 -9.39 8.09
C TRP A 212 14.62 -9.34 9.31
N GLY A 213 14.71 -10.40 10.11
CA GLY A 213 15.57 -10.49 11.30
C GLY A 213 14.78 -10.48 12.62
N ALA A 214 15.33 -9.84 13.66
CA ALA A 214 14.69 -9.78 14.97
C ALA A 214 13.30 -9.13 14.90
N ALA A 215 12.32 -9.78 15.52
CA ALA A 215 10.94 -9.27 15.53
C ALA A 215 10.81 -8.00 16.37
N VAL A 216 9.88 -7.13 16.02
CA VAL A 216 9.47 -6.01 16.86
C VAL A 216 8.85 -6.57 18.14
N ASN A 217 9.22 -6.04 19.30
CA ASN A 217 8.81 -6.55 20.62
C ASN A 217 7.37 -6.19 20.95
N LEU A 218 6.44 -7.10 20.70
CA LEU A 218 5.00 -6.89 20.95
C LEU A 218 4.48 -7.62 22.19
N ASP A 219 5.22 -8.60 22.72
CA ASP A 219 4.72 -9.51 23.73
C ASP A 219 5.78 -10.00 24.74
N ASP A 220 6.95 -9.36 24.77
CA ASP A 220 8.01 -9.64 25.77
C ASP A 220 8.21 -8.42 26.70
N THR A 221 9.22 -8.49 27.56
CA THR A 221 9.56 -7.43 28.52
C THR A 221 9.73 -6.09 27.82
N GLY A 222 8.99 -5.06 28.26
CA GLY A 222 9.00 -3.74 27.66
C GLY A 222 8.03 -3.54 26.49
N SER A 223 7.35 -4.58 26.04
CA SER A 223 6.42 -4.52 24.89
C SER A 223 5.32 -3.46 25.03
N VAL A 224 4.88 -3.13 26.24
CA VAL A 224 3.85 -2.10 26.46
C VAL A 224 4.24 -0.76 25.84
N GLU A 225 5.51 -0.33 25.98
CA GLU A 225 5.99 0.94 25.41
C GLU A 225 6.25 0.81 23.90
N VAL A 226 6.63 -0.37 23.40
CA VAL A 226 6.80 -0.62 21.96
C VAL A 226 5.44 -0.62 21.23
N ARG A 227 4.44 -1.30 21.80
CA ARG A 227 3.05 -1.23 21.30
C ARG A 227 2.54 0.21 21.33
N ARG A 228 2.82 0.95 22.40
CA ARG A 228 2.46 2.36 22.50
C ARG A 228 3.17 3.21 21.44
N TRP A 229 4.43 2.90 21.14
CA TRP A 229 5.19 3.57 20.07
C TRP A 229 4.52 3.37 18.69
N ILE A 230 4.04 2.16 18.35
CA ILE A 230 3.28 1.89 17.13
C ILE A 230 1.94 2.63 17.12
N CYS A 231 1.12 2.47 18.18
CA CYS A 231 -0.20 3.08 18.23
C CYS A 231 -0.13 4.62 18.21
N ASP A 232 0.78 5.23 18.97
CA ASP A 232 0.96 6.67 18.99
C ASP A 232 1.40 7.21 17.61
N ASN A 233 2.22 6.46 16.87
CA ASN A 233 2.60 6.81 15.51
C ASN A 233 1.40 6.80 14.56
N ALA A 234 0.63 5.73 14.56
CA ALA A 234 -0.57 5.62 13.73
C ALA A 234 -1.58 6.73 14.03
N LEU A 235 -1.89 6.97 15.32
CA LEU A 235 -2.81 8.03 15.73
C LEU A 235 -2.30 9.42 15.35
N ARG A 236 -0.96 9.63 15.37
CA ARG A 236 -0.34 10.88 14.93
C ARG A 236 -0.59 11.16 13.45
N TRP A 237 -0.46 10.16 12.58
CA TRP A 237 -0.76 10.34 11.15
C TRP A 237 -2.19 10.82 10.91
N PHE A 238 -3.16 10.23 11.60
CA PHE A 238 -4.56 10.64 11.51
C PHE A 238 -4.83 12.03 12.10
N ARG A 239 -4.28 12.32 13.28
CA ARG A 239 -4.59 13.54 14.03
C ARG A 239 -3.79 14.75 13.56
N ASP A 240 -2.47 14.58 13.31
CA ASP A 240 -1.55 15.69 13.09
C ASP A 240 -1.31 15.94 11.59
N PHE A 241 -1.50 14.93 10.74
CA PHE A 241 -1.34 15.03 9.29
C PHE A 241 -2.65 14.82 8.51
N HIS A 242 -3.75 14.67 9.20
CA HIS A 242 -5.10 14.51 8.66
C HIS A 242 -5.27 13.34 7.65
N VAL A 243 -4.39 12.35 7.66
CA VAL A 243 -4.50 11.15 6.83
C VAL A 243 -5.82 10.43 7.09
N ASP A 244 -6.43 9.82 6.08
CA ASP A 244 -7.75 9.17 6.16
C ASP A 244 -7.65 7.66 6.35
N ALA A 245 -6.57 7.05 5.85
CA ALA A 245 -6.34 5.63 5.98
C ALA A 245 -4.85 5.32 6.21
N LEU A 246 -4.55 4.19 6.86
CA LEU A 246 -3.22 3.60 6.87
C LEU A 246 -3.27 2.23 6.20
N ARG A 247 -2.36 1.97 5.27
CA ARG A 247 -2.03 0.62 4.84
C ARG A 247 -0.93 0.12 5.78
N LEU A 248 -1.10 -1.05 6.35
CA LEU A 248 -0.16 -1.67 7.29
C LEU A 248 0.59 -2.78 6.58
N ASP A 249 1.89 -2.58 6.40
CA ASP A 249 2.80 -3.49 5.71
C ASP A 249 2.96 -4.80 6.46
N ALA A 250 2.89 -5.92 5.73
CA ALA A 250 3.21 -7.28 6.18
C ALA A 250 2.73 -7.60 7.61
N VAL A 251 1.44 -7.33 7.91
CA VAL A 251 0.90 -7.50 9.27
C VAL A 251 1.01 -8.92 9.84
N HIS A 252 1.15 -9.92 8.97
CA HIS A 252 1.39 -11.32 9.35
C HIS A 252 2.75 -11.52 10.03
N ALA A 253 3.69 -10.58 9.85
CA ALA A 253 4.99 -10.57 10.53
C ALA A 253 4.99 -9.79 11.86
N LEU A 254 3.87 -9.17 12.24
CA LEU A 254 3.66 -8.62 13.59
C LEU A 254 3.26 -9.76 14.54
N VAL A 255 4.26 -10.55 14.97
CA VAL A 255 4.01 -11.71 15.82
C VAL A 255 3.74 -11.24 17.25
N ASP A 256 2.57 -11.58 17.78
CA ASP A 256 2.07 -11.10 19.08
C ASP A 256 1.20 -12.16 19.76
N ASP A 257 1.76 -12.85 20.73
CA ASP A 257 1.07 -13.87 21.55
C ASP A 257 0.29 -13.27 22.73
N SER A 258 0.14 -11.96 22.81
CA SER A 258 -0.62 -11.29 23.88
C SER A 258 -2.11 -11.62 23.80
N PRO A 259 -2.86 -11.54 24.91
CA PRO A 259 -4.31 -11.74 24.91
C PRO A 259 -5.09 -10.83 23.97
N THR A 260 -4.58 -9.63 23.71
CA THR A 260 -5.10 -8.70 22.70
C THR A 260 -3.98 -8.39 21.71
N HIS A 261 -4.11 -8.83 20.49
CA HIS A 261 -3.13 -8.56 19.43
C HIS A 261 -2.99 -7.06 19.17
N VAL A 262 -1.78 -6.59 18.85
CA VAL A 262 -1.51 -5.16 18.62
C VAL A 262 -2.40 -4.55 17.53
N LEU A 263 -2.76 -5.32 16.51
CA LEU A 263 -3.69 -4.87 15.46
C LEU A 263 -5.09 -4.59 16.02
N ALA A 264 -5.60 -5.45 16.89
CA ALA A 264 -6.90 -5.23 17.53
C ALA A 264 -6.88 -4.02 18.47
N GLN A 265 -5.80 -3.86 19.24
CA GLN A 265 -5.59 -2.67 20.06
C GLN A 265 -5.57 -1.41 19.20
N LEU A 266 -4.83 -1.41 18.10
CA LEU A 266 -4.73 -0.28 17.17
C LEU A 266 -6.09 0.04 16.55
N ALA A 267 -6.83 -0.99 16.13
CA ALA A 267 -8.16 -0.80 15.53
C ALA A 267 -9.14 -0.13 16.50
N ASP A 268 -9.15 -0.56 17.76
CA ASP A 268 -10.01 0.02 18.79
C ASP A 268 -9.63 1.49 19.06
N GLU A 269 -8.34 1.81 19.17
CA GLU A 269 -7.86 3.18 19.39
C GLU A 269 -8.14 4.11 18.17
N VAL A 270 -8.02 3.59 16.96
CA VAL A 270 -8.37 4.34 15.73
C VAL A 270 -9.88 4.58 15.65
N ALA A 271 -10.71 3.59 16.03
CA ALA A 271 -12.15 3.77 16.10
C ALA A 271 -12.55 4.85 17.11
N GLU A 272 -11.88 4.89 18.27
CA GLU A 272 -12.09 5.95 19.26
C GLU A 272 -11.70 7.33 18.71
N LEU A 273 -10.53 7.45 18.06
CA LEU A 273 -10.08 8.68 17.43
C LEU A 273 -11.03 9.13 16.29
N SER A 274 -11.51 8.19 15.47
CA SER A 274 -12.48 8.44 14.42
C SER A 274 -13.76 9.08 14.98
N ALA A 275 -14.28 8.54 16.09
CA ALA A 275 -15.44 9.10 16.78
C ALA A 275 -15.16 10.51 17.34
N GLN A 276 -13.97 10.77 17.88
CA GLN A 276 -13.57 12.08 18.39
C GLN A 276 -13.45 13.12 17.27
N LEU A 277 -12.86 12.74 16.13
CA LEU A 277 -12.69 13.63 14.98
C LEU A 277 -13.97 13.80 14.14
N GLY A 278 -14.95 12.90 14.31
CA GLY A 278 -16.22 12.95 13.58
C GLY A 278 -16.08 12.65 12.09
N ARG A 279 -15.03 11.90 11.69
CA ARG A 279 -14.81 11.45 10.31
C ARG A 279 -14.32 9.99 10.28
N PRO A 280 -14.63 9.21 9.22
CA PRO A 280 -14.13 7.85 9.11
C PRO A 280 -12.61 7.82 9.01
N LEU A 281 -11.99 6.92 9.76
CA LEU A 281 -10.58 6.57 9.66
C LEU A 281 -10.48 5.07 9.36
N SER A 282 -9.56 4.68 8.49
CA SER A 282 -9.48 3.31 7.99
C SER A 282 -8.10 2.69 8.23
N LEU A 283 -8.09 1.39 8.52
CA LEU A 283 -6.89 0.56 8.54
C LEU A 283 -7.01 -0.52 7.47
N VAL A 284 -6.06 -0.57 6.56
CA VAL A 284 -5.98 -1.55 5.47
C VAL A 284 -4.78 -2.45 5.72
N ALA A 285 -5.01 -3.73 5.90
CA ALA A 285 -3.93 -4.68 6.16
C ALA A 285 -3.37 -5.27 4.86
N GLU A 286 -2.06 -5.40 4.76
CA GLU A 286 -1.44 -6.35 3.86
C GLU A 286 -1.17 -7.64 4.62
N SER A 287 -1.82 -8.73 4.19
CA SER A 287 -1.70 -10.03 4.84
C SER A 287 -1.80 -11.15 3.82
N ASP A 288 -0.84 -12.06 3.86
CA ASP A 288 -0.82 -13.24 2.98
C ASP A 288 -1.51 -14.48 3.59
N LEU A 289 -2.16 -14.31 4.76
CA LEU A 289 -2.78 -15.43 5.50
C LEU A 289 -4.07 -15.93 4.86
N ASN A 290 -4.70 -15.18 3.97
CA ASN A 290 -6.01 -15.49 3.40
C ASN A 290 -7.05 -15.78 4.48
N ASP A 291 -7.15 -14.91 5.48
CA ASP A 291 -8.03 -15.07 6.63
C ASP A 291 -8.90 -13.82 6.85
N ALA A 292 -10.22 -13.99 6.77
CA ALA A 292 -11.18 -12.92 7.02
C ALA A 292 -11.24 -12.47 8.50
N ALA A 293 -10.57 -13.17 9.42
CA ALA A 293 -10.38 -12.70 10.80
C ALA A 293 -9.70 -11.32 10.83
N MET A 294 -8.90 -10.98 9.81
CA MET A 294 -8.27 -9.67 9.65
C MET A 294 -9.30 -8.54 9.61
N VAL A 295 -10.39 -8.71 8.87
CA VAL A 295 -11.47 -7.72 8.68
C VAL A 295 -12.69 -7.96 9.59
N THR A 296 -12.62 -8.97 10.45
CA THR A 296 -13.66 -9.24 11.46
C THR A 296 -13.53 -8.24 12.60
N PRO A 297 -14.64 -7.68 13.13
CA PRO A 297 -14.61 -6.75 14.26
C PRO A 297 -13.89 -7.32 15.49
N THR A 298 -13.20 -6.46 16.23
CA THR A 298 -12.49 -6.82 17.47
C THR A 298 -13.43 -7.41 18.51
N ALA A 299 -14.66 -6.90 18.61
CA ALA A 299 -15.72 -7.42 19.49
C ALA A 299 -16.14 -8.87 19.17
N GLU A 300 -15.84 -9.37 17.96
CA GLU A 300 -16.09 -10.73 17.51
C GLU A 300 -14.79 -11.58 17.51
N GLY A 301 -13.70 -11.05 18.05
CA GLY A 301 -12.41 -11.73 18.14
C GLY A 301 -11.52 -11.61 16.91
N GLY A 302 -11.83 -10.71 15.98
CA GLY A 302 -10.99 -10.38 14.82
C GLY A 302 -10.00 -9.26 15.08
N SER A 303 -9.25 -8.86 14.03
CA SER A 303 -8.26 -7.80 14.10
C SER A 303 -8.84 -6.40 13.90
N GLY A 304 -10.09 -6.28 13.42
CA GLY A 304 -10.79 -5.00 13.29
C GLY A 304 -10.33 -4.13 12.12
N MET A 305 -9.58 -4.68 11.16
CA MET A 305 -9.16 -3.92 9.97
C MET A 305 -10.36 -3.54 9.10
N THR A 306 -10.32 -2.37 8.50
CA THR A 306 -11.36 -1.92 7.56
C THR A 306 -11.38 -2.78 6.31
N ALA A 307 -10.21 -3.09 5.77
CA ALA A 307 -10.03 -3.94 4.60
C ALA A 307 -8.67 -4.63 4.63
N GLN A 308 -8.46 -5.57 3.70
CA GLN A 308 -7.15 -6.20 3.49
C GLN A 308 -6.86 -6.34 1.99
N TRP A 309 -5.59 -6.31 1.63
CA TRP A 309 -5.13 -6.65 0.29
C TRP A 309 -5.43 -8.12 -0.03
N ASP A 310 -5.77 -8.39 -1.28
CA ASP A 310 -6.11 -9.74 -1.75
C ASP A 310 -5.20 -10.12 -2.93
N ASP A 311 -4.06 -10.70 -2.61
CA ASP A 311 -3.09 -11.17 -3.59
C ASP A 311 -3.65 -12.28 -4.50
N ASP A 312 -4.59 -13.11 -4.01
CA ASP A 312 -5.19 -14.15 -4.82
C ASP A 312 -5.97 -13.58 -6.02
N VAL A 313 -6.58 -12.39 -5.88
CA VAL A 313 -7.23 -11.67 -7.01
C VAL A 313 -6.19 -11.28 -8.04
N HIS A 314 -5.06 -10.69 -7.61
CA HIS A 314 -3.95 -10.38 -8.50
C HIS A 314 -3.41 -11.64 -9.17
N HIS A 315 -3.08 -12.68 -8.39
CA HIS A 315 -2.51 -13.92 -8.89
C HIS A 315 -3.40 -14.58 -9.94
N ALA A 316 -4.72 -14.63 -9.68
CA ALA A 316 -5.68 -15.21 -10.61
C ALA A 316 -5.78 -14.42 -11.92
N LEU A 317 -5.85 -13.09 -11.86
CA LEU A 317 -5.86 -12.23 -13.03
C LEU A 317 -4.53 -12.31 -13.80
N HIS A 318 -3.40 -12.10 -13.12
CA HIS A 318 -2.08 -12.11 -13.73
C HIS A 318 -1.79 -13.42 -14.46
N ALA A 319 -1.94 -14.54 -13.74
CA ALA A 319 -1.62 -15.85 -14.29
C ALA A 319 -2.57 -16.27 -15.44
N LEU A 320 -3.85 -15.85 -15.39
CA LEU A 320 -4.78 -16.10 -16.48
C LEU A 320 -4.44 -15.28 -17.72
N LEU A 321 -4.11 -14.01 -17.56
CA LEU A 321 -3.90 -13.09 -18.67
C LEU A 321 -2.54 -13.29 -19.33
N THR A 322 -1.47 -13.51 -18.55
CA THR A 322 -0.09 -13.66 -19.05
C THR A 322 0.26 -15.09 -19.42
N GLY A 323 -0.33 -16.07 -18.75
CA GLY A 323 0.05 -17.47 -18.84
C GLY A 323 1.23 -17.86 -17.93
N GLU A 324 1.77 -16.95 -17.13
CA GLU A 324 2.87 -17.23 -16.19
C GLU A 324 2.43 -18.18 -15.08
N ARG A 325 3.35 -19.09 -14.66
CA ARG A 325 3.09 -20.20 -13.71
C ARG A 325 4.23 -20.43 -12.73
N GLN A 326 5.25 -19.58 -12.70
CA GLN A 326 6.38 -19.72 -11.79
C GLN A 326 6.06 -19.17 -10.38
N GLY A 327 6.73 -19.71 -9.37
CA GLY A 327 6.61 -19.27 -7.99
C GLY A 327 5.18 -19.38 -7.48
N TYR A 328 4.70 -18.34 -6.85
CA TYR A 328 3.33 -18.27 -6.27
C TYR A 328 2.21 -18.32 -7.33
N TYR A 329 2.49 -18.12 -8.62
CA TYR A 329 1.50 -18.26 -9.70
C TYR A 329 1.17 -19.71 -10.07
N GLY A 330 1.90 -20.71 -9.52
CA GLY A 330 1.81 -22.11 -9.93
C GLY A 330 0.41 -22.71 -9.94
N ASP A 331 -0.39 -22.39 -8.94
CA ASP A 331 -1.75 -22.91 -8.76
C ASP A 331 -2.83 -22.08 -9.49
N PHE A 332 -2.47 -20.89 -9.99
CA PHE A 332 -3.37 -19.94 -10.63
C PHE A 332 -3.42 -20.12 -12.16
N GLY A 333 -4.33 -19.38 -12.82
CA GLY A 333 -4.34 -19.15 -14.27
C GLY A 333 -5.23 -20.05 -15.08
N SER A 334 -6.13 -20.82 -14.46
CA SER A 334 -7.31 -21.30 -15.18
C SER A 334 -8.48 -20.33 -14.97
N PRO A 335 -9.44 -20.27 -15.92
CA PRO A 335 -10.66 -19.49 -15.74
C PRO A 335 -11.46 -19.88 -14.50
N GLU A 336 -11.44 -21.15 -14.12
CA GLU A 336 -12.13 -21.68 -12.93
C GLU A 336 -11.49 -21.19 -11.63
N VAL A 337 -10.18 -20.99 -11.62
CA VAL A 337 -9.47 -20.37 -10.47
C VAL A 337 -9.91 -18.92 -10.32
N LEU A 338 -9.93 -18.14 -11.41
CA LEU A 338 -10.45 -16.78 -11.38
C LEU A 338 -11.90 -16.73 -10.89
N LYS A 339 -12.77 -17.62 -11.43
CA LYS A 339 -14.16 -17.76 -10.96
C LYS A 339 -14.21 -17.98 -9.45
N THR A 340 -13.45 -18.93 -8.93
CA THR A 340 -13.41 -19.23 -7.49
C THR A 340 -12.95 -18.01 -6.68
N THR A 341 -11.88 -17.34 -7.10
CA THR A 341 -11.36 -16.16 -6.42
C THR A 341 -12.38 -15.02 -6.36
N PHE A 342 -13.06 -14.74 -7.47
CA PHE A 342 -14.06 -13.68 -7.52
C PHE A 342 -15.33 -13.99 -6.72
N GLU A 343 -15.70 -15.26 -6.65
CA GLU A 343 -16.89 -15.70 -5.90
C GLU A 343 -16.62 -15.91 -4.40
N GLU A 344 -15.37 -16.26 -4.00
CA GLU A 344 -15.01 -16.66 -2.63
C GLU A 344 -14.02 -15.71 -1.95
N ALA A 345 -13.52 -14.66 -2.62
CA ALA A 345 -12.42 -13.78 -2.33
C ALA A 345 -11.06 -14.49 -2.45
N PHE A 346 -10.82 -15.57 -1.73
CA PHE A 346 -9.57 -16.31 -1.79
C PHE A 346 -9.71 -17.61 -2.58
N PHE A 347 -8.75 -17.87 -3.48
CA PHE A 347 -8.59 -19.18 -4.08
C PHE A 347 -8.02 -20.18 -3.06
N HIS A 348 -6.90 -19.79 -2.38
CA HIS A 348 -6.36 -20.59 -1.29
C HIS A 348 -7.17 -20.34 -0.02
N ALA A 349 -8.32 -21.01 0.08
CA ALA A 349 -9.18 -21.05 1.25
C ALA A 349 -9.43 -22.52 1.62
N GLU A 350 -8.67 -23.04 2.60
CA GLU A 350 -8.62 -24.47 2.95
C GLU A 350 -8.21 -25.36 1.75
N ARG A 351 -7.37 -24.83 0.85
CA ARG A 351 -6.82 -25.55 -0.31
C ARG A 351 -5.30 -25.68 -0.20
N PHE A 352 -4.76 -26.75 -0.79
CA PHE A 352 -3.32 -26.94 -0.86
C PHE A 352 -2.68 -25.87 -1.76
N SER A 353 -1.66 -25.19 -1.25
CA SER A 353 -0.82 -24.27 -2.00
C SER A 353 0.48 -24.99 -2.40
N SER A 354 0.74 -25.11 -3.70
CA SER A 354 1.96 -25.74 -4.17
C SER A 354 3.21 -24.91 -3.83
N PHE A 355 3.07 -23.59 -3.78
CA PHE A 355 4.12 -22.66 -3.39
C PHE A 355 4.50 -22.78 -1.91
N ARG A 356 3.51 -22.92 -1.02
CA ARG A 356 3.73 -23.04 0.42
C ARG A 356 3.99 -24.48 0.88
N GLY A 357 3.59 -25.48 0.06
CA GLY A 357 3.71 -26.90 0.40
C GLY A 357 2.71 -27.40 1.43
N GLU A 358 1.66 -26.62 1.75
CA GLU A 358 0.66 -26.94 2.76
C GLU A 358 -0.74 -26.42 2.40
N VAL A 359 -1.75 -26.84 3.18
CA VAL A 359 -3.11 -26.31 3.09
C VAL A 359 -3.12 -24.91 3.67
N TRP A 360 -3.63 -23.93 2.90
CA TRP A 360 -3.57 -22.52 3.24
C TRP A 360 -4.93 -21.85 3.29
N GLY A 361 -4.99 -20.76 4.06
CA GLY A 361 -6.13 -19.87 4.14
C GLY A 361 -7.34 -20.43 4.86
N ARG A 362 -8.38 -19.61 4.93
CA ARG A 362 -9.69 -19.96 5.51
C ARG A 362 -10.81 -19.47 4.60
N ARG A 363 -11.95 -20.16 4.65
CA ARG A 363 -13.13 -19.75 3.89
C ARG A 363 -13.73 -18.47 4.44
N VAL A 364 -14.11 -17.58 3.52
CA VAL A 364 -14.82 -16.36 3.84
C VAL A 364 -16.32 -16.66 3.98
N ASP A 365 -16.94 -16.17 5.03
CA ASP A 365 -18.41 -16.17 5.14
C ASP A 365 -18.98 -15.06 4.24
N ARG A 366 -19.31 -15.43 3.00
CA ARG A 366 -19.78 -14.52 1.95
C ARG A 366 -21.10 -13.81 2.29
N ALA A 367 -21.86 -14.32 3.24
CA ALA A 367 -23.10 -13.67 3.69
C ALA A 367 -22.84 -12.57 4.73
N ARG A 368 -21.66 -12.53 5.34
CA ARG A 368 -21.29 -11.58 6.39
C ARG A 368 -20.21 -10.60 5.98
N VAL A 369 -19.22 -11.06 5.22
CA VAL A 369 -18.07 -10.25 4.82
C VAL A 369 -18.36 -9.70 3.42
N PRO A 370 -18.42 -8.37 3.26
CA PRO A 370 -18.64 -7.76 1.96
C PRO A 370 -17.39 -7.89 1.08
N GLY A 371 -17.59 -7.98 -0.24
CA GLY A 371 -16.48 -8.03 -1.19
C GLY A 371 -15.53 -6.82 -1.06
N THR A 372 -16.08 -5.65 -0.73
CA THR A 372 -15.29 -4.41 -0.52
C THR A 372 -14.37 -4.43 0.71
N ALA A 373 -14.44 -5.47 1.55
CA ALA A 373 -13.46 -5.70 2.61
C ALA A 373 -12.11 -6.22 2.06
N PHE A 374 -12.04 -6.55 0.77
CA PHE A 374 -10.83 -7.02 0.09
C PHE A 374 -10.44 -6.03 -1.01
N LEU A 375 -9.15 -5.68 -1.10
CA LEU A 375 -8.63 -4.88 -2.20
C LEU A 375 -8.23 -5.80 -3.35
N GLY A 376 -8.81 -5.56 -4.53
CA GLY A 376 -8.46 -6.27 -5.75
C GLY A 376 -7.69 -5.36 -6.70
N TYR A 377 -6.64 -5.87 -7.32
CA TYR A 377 -5.76 -5.11 -8.20
C TYR A 377 -5.16 -5.99 -9.31
N LEU A 378 -4.73 -5.33 -10.37
CA LEU A 378 -4.04 -6.00 -11.47
C LEU A 378 -2.53 -6.02 -11.25
N GLN A 379 -2.00 -5.02 -10.56
CA GLN A 379 -0.59 -4.91 -10.16
C GLN A 379 -0.46 -3.90 -9.01
N THR A 380 0.62 -4.02 -8.25
CA THR A 380 1.06 -3.06 -7.23
C THR A 380 2.56 -2.81 -7.39
N HIS A 381 3.12 -1.94 -6.54
CA HIS A 381 4.57 -1.75 -6.48
C HIS A 381 5.31 -3.10 -6.32
N ASP A 382 4.74 -4.00 -5.54
CA ASP A 382 5.38 -5.25 -5.12
C ASP A 382 5.46 -6.25 -6.27
N GLN A 383 4.35 -6.55 -6.95
CA GLN A 383 4.36 -7.50 -8.06
C GLN A 383 5.13 -6.99 -9.29
N VAL A 384 5.14 -5.67 -9.53
CA VAL A 384 5.93 -5.08 -10.61
C VAL A 384 7.41 -5.03 -10.23
N GLY A 385 7.73 -4.51 -9.04
CA GLY A 385 9.08 -4.27 -8.60
C GLY A 385 9.86 -5.54 -8.23
N ASN A 386 9.18 -6.62 -7.87
CA ASN A 386 9.78 -7.93 -7.64
C ASN A 386 9.97 -8.76 -8.93
N ARG A 387 9.76 -8.18 -10.10
CA ARG A 387 10.20 -8.76 -11.36
C ARG A 387 11.66 -8.38 -11.63
N ALA A 388 12.38 -9.24 -12.38
CA ALA A 388 13.81 -9.05 -12.60
C ALA A 388 14.17 -7.70 -13.20
N VAL A 389 13.37 -7.20 -14.14
CA VAL A 389 13.58 -5.90 -14.82
C VAL A 389 12.44 -4.92 -14.57
N GLY A 390 11.51 -5.25 -13.69
CA GLY A 390 10.41 -4.36 -13.27
C GLY A 390 9.39 -4.07 -14.37
N GLU A 391 9.15 -5.01 -15.27
CA GLU A 391 8.19 -4.85 -16.35
C GLU A 391 6.75 -4.88 -15.84
N ARG A 392 5.95 -3.89 -16.27
CA ARG A 392 4.53 -3.81 -15.96
C ARG A 392 3.74 -4.87 -16.69
N ILE A 393 2.59 -5.28 -16.16
CA ILE A 393 1.74 -6.29 -16.80
C ILE A 393 1.36 -5.91 -18.25
N GLY A 394 1.16 -4.62 -18.52
CA GLY A 394 0.86 -4.14 -19.87
C GLY A 394 1.99 -4.30 -20.89
N HIS A 395 3.23 -4.52 -20.44
CA HIS A 395 4.35 -4.88 -21.32
C HIS A 395 4.31 -6.35 -21.76
N LEU A 396 3.54 -7.19 -21.06
CA LEU A 396 3.41 -8.62 -21.28
C LEU A 396 2.15 -8.98 -22.08
N LEU A 397 1.18 -8.06 -22.16
CA LEU A 397 -0.15 -8.31 -22.68
C LEU A 397 -0.45 -7.53 -23.96
N SER A 398 -1.38 -8.07 -24.75
CA SER A 398 -2.09 -7.24 -25.73
C SER A 398 -2.94 -6.18 -25.00
N GLU A 399 -3.19 -5.03 -25.66
CA GLU A 399 -4.05 -4.00 -25.08
C GLU A 399 -5.47 -4.54 -24.76
N ALA A 400 -5.96 -5.47 -25.54
CA ALA A 400 -7.26 -6.09 -25.33
C ALA A 400 -7.30 -6.92 -24.04
N ARG A 401 -6.24 -7.69 -23.76
CA ARG A 401 -6.10 -8.45 -22.50
C ARG A 401 -5.91 -7.54 -21.31
N LEU A 402 -5.10 -6.48 -21.46
CA LEU A 402 -4.94 -5.47 -20.42
C LEU A 402 -6.29 -4.82 -20.07
N ALA A 403 -7.04 -4.41 -21.08
CA ALA A 403 -8.36 -3.83 -20.90
C ALA A 403 -9.37 -4.78 -20.25
N ALA A 404 -9.29 -6.08 -20.58
CA ALA A 404 -10.11 -7.12 -19.95
C ALA A 404 -9.78 -7.28 -18.46
N GLY A 405 -8.49 -7.32 -18.10
CA GLY A 405 -8.03 -7.34 -16.71
C GLY A 405 -8.53 -6.13 -15.94
N ALA A 406 -8.37 -4.91 -16.50
CA ALA A 406 -8.85 -3.67 -15.92
C ALA A 406 -10.37 -3.71 -15.64
N ALA A 407 -11.17 -4.18 -16.60
CA ALA A 407 -12.63 -4.28 -16.44
C ALA A 407 -13.02 -5.28 -15.34
N LEU A 408 -12.34 -6.41 -15.25
CA LEU A 408 -12.63 -7.44 -14.26
C LEU A 408 -12.43 -6.93 -12.85
N TYR A 409 -11.27 -6.33 -12.51
CA TYR A 409 -11.06 -5.90 -11.12
C TYR A 409 -11.77 -4.57 -10.79
N LEU A 410 -11.81 -3.60 -11.72
CA LEU A 410 -12.48 -2.32 -11.48
C LEU A 410 -14.00 -2.45 -11.34
N LEU A 411 -14.62 -3.38 -12.05
CA LEU A 411 -16.06 -3.64 -11.99
C LEU A 411 -16.41 -4.87 -11.14
N GLY A 412 -15.40 -5.51 -10.56
CA GLY A 412 -15.53 -6.61 -9.63
C GLY A 412 -16.15 -6.23 -8.28
N PRO A 413 -16.33 -7.20 -7.36
CA PRO A 413 -16.96 -6.95 -6.06
C PRO A 413 -16.05 -6.26 -5.06
N PHE A 414 -14.75 -6.19 -5.36
CA PHE A 414 -13.70 -5.75 -4.45
C PHE A 414 -13.53 -4.22 -4.42
N THR A 415 -12.84 -3.72 -3.42
CA THR A 415 -12.28 -2.36 -3.43
C THR A 415 -11.12 -2.33 -4.43
N PRO A 416 -11.23 -1.59 -5.54
CA PRO A 416 -10.21 -1.63 -6.57
C PRO A 416 -9.04 -0.70 -6.25
N MET A 417 -7.82 -1.16 -6.57
CA MET A 417 -6.62 -0.35 -6.47
C MET A 417 -5.82 -0.39 -7.77
N LEU A 418 -5.38 0.79 -8.21
CA LEU A 418 -4.51 0.98 -9.36
C LEU A 418 -3.10 1.30 -8.88
N PHE A 419 -2.09 0.79 -9.57
CA PHE A 419 -0.71 1.24 -9.39
C PHE A 419 -0.37 2.37 -10.37
N MET A 420 0.34 3.40 -9.91
CA MET A 420 0.67 4.59 -10.69
C MET A 420 1.19 4.27 -12.10
N GLY A 421 0.58 4.91 -13.11
CA GLY A 421 0.88 4.71 -14.52
C GLY A 421 0.23 3.48 -15.17
N GLU A 422 -0.52 2.68 -14.42
CA GLU A 422 -1.31 1.57 -14.96
C GLU A 422 -2.38 2.06 -15.91
N GLU A 423 -3.04 3.14 -15.55
CA GLU A 423 -4.21 3.68 -16.26
C GLU A 423 -3.94 4.17 -17.68
N TRP A 424 -2.68 4.44 -18.03
CA TRP A 424 -2.30 4.72 -19.41
C TRP A 424 -1.29 3.72 -19.98
N ASN A 425 -1.04 2.60 -19.27
CA ASN A 425 -0.04 1.61 -19.65
C ASN A 425 1.34 2.27 -19.85
N ALA A 426 1.87 2.90 -18.79
CA ALA A 426 3.14 3.60 -18.81
C ALA A 426 4.25 2.74 -19.41
N SER A 427 5.07 3.33 -20.31
CA SER A 427 6.19 2.62 -20.96
C SER A 427 7.37 2.37 -20.02
N THR A 428 7.43 3.08 -18.89
CA THR A 428 8.49 2.95 -17.90
C THR A 428 8.29 1.72 -17.04
N PRO A 429 9.35 0.94 -16.76
CA PRO A 429 9.29 -0.12 -15.76
C PRO A 429 9.11 0.47 -14.34
N TRP A 430 8.92 -0.39 -13.37
CA TRP A 430 9.07 -0.07 -11.95
C TRP A 430 10.08 -1.05 -11.35
N GLN A 431 11.31 -0.58 -11.10
CA GLN A 431 12.43 -1.42 -10.69
C GLN A 431 12.70 -1.28 -9.20
N PHE A 432 13.26 -2.31 -8.59
CA PHE A 432 13.74 -2.22 -7.21
C PHE A 432 15.00 -1.35 -7.16
N PHE A 433 14.97 -0.28 -6.36
CA PHE A 433 16.09 0.64 -6.17
C PHE A 433 16.25 1.05 -4.71
N THR A 434 17.49 1.22 -4.30
CA THR A 434 17.92 1.76 -3.01
C THR A 434 19.14 2.66 -3.22
N SER A 435 19.56 3.39 -2.18
CA SER A 435 20.70 4.33 -2.30
C SER A 435 21.50 4.41 -1.01
N PHE A 436 21.90 3.25 -0.47
CA PHE A 436 22.68 3.23 0.77
C PHE A 436 24.03 3.92 0.60
N PRO A 437 24.37 4.93 1.44
CA PRO A 437 25.69 5.58 1.43
C PRO A 437 26.83 4.64 1.82
N ASP A 438 26.54 3.60 2.64
CA ASP A 438 27.50 2.56 2.98
C ASP A 438 27.74 1.64 1.78
N PRO A 439 28.98 1.63 1.21
CA PRO A 439 29.29 0.82 0.04
C PRO A 439 29.21 -0.69 0.29
N GLU A 440 29.46 -1.16 1.53
CA GLU A 440 29.41 -2.60 1.85
C GLU A 440 27.95 -3.07 1.87
N LEU A 441 27.07 -2.30 2.49
CA LEU A 441 25.62 -2.53 2.52
C LEU A 441 25.05 -2.47 1.10
N GLY A 442 25.36 -1.42 0.33
CA GLY A 442 24.90 -1.27 -1.04
C GLY A 442 25.31 -2.45 -1.93
N GLN A 443 26.56 -2.92 -1.83
CA GLN A 443 27.02 -4.12 -2.54
C GLN A 443 26.32 -5.40 -2.07
N ALA A 444 26.00 -5.51 -0.77
CA ALA A 444 25.30 -6.66 -0.24
C ALA A 444 23.87 -6.75 -0.82
N VAL A 445 23.16 -5.63 -0.88
CA VAL A 445 21.83 -5.53 -1.51
C VAL A 445 21.89 -5.88 -2.99
N SER A 446 22.85 -5.32 -3.74
CA SER A 446 23.04 -5.63 -5.17
C SER A 446 23.33 -7.10 -5.42
N ARG A 447 24.16 -7.74 -4.58
CA ARG A 447 24.44 -9.19 -4.67
C ARG A 447 23.20 -10.03 -4.34
N GLY A 448 22.48 -9.67 -3.28
CA GLY A 448 21.23 -10.35 -2.87
C GLY A 448 20.22 -10.37 -4.01
N ARG A 449 19.95 -9.21 -4.60
CA ARG A 449 19.01 -9.07 -5.72
C ARG A 449 19.39 -9.92 -6.93
N ARG A 450 20.66 -9.91 -7.33
CA ARG A 450 21.15 -10.72 -8.45
C ARG A 450 21.11 -12.22 -8.17
N SER A 451 21.38 -12.62 -6.90
CA SER A 451 21.33 -14.05 -6.51
C SER A 451 19.92 -14.59 -6.58
N GLU A 452 18.93 -13.84 -6.10
CA GLU A 452 17.51 -14.18 -6.13
C GLU A 452 17.05 -14.52 -7.56
N PHE A 453 17.34 -13.67 -8.52
CA PHE A 453 16.92 -13.89 -9.92
C PHE A 453 17.79 -14.89 -10.67
N GLY A 454 19.05 -15.09 -10.25
CA GLY A 454 19.90 -16.14 -10.78
C GLY A 454 19.33 -17.54 -10.59
N GLU A 455 18.65 -17.78 -9.47
CA GLU A 455 17.94 -19.04 -9.19
C GLU A 455 16.72 -19.25 -10.10
N HIS A 456 16.17 -18.18 -10.67
CA HIS A 456 15.03 -18.20 -11.60
C HIS A 456 15.46 -18.19 -13.09
N GLY A 457 16.76 -18.35 -13.38
CA GLY A 457 17.28 -18.50 -14.75
C GLY A 457 17.62 -17.19 -15.47
N TRP A 458 17.62 -16.05 -14.78
CA TRP A 458 18.13 -14.80 -15.32
C TRP A 458 19.64 -14.72 -15.21
N SER A 459 20.30 -14.09 -16.19
CA SER A 459 21.71 -13.78 -16.01
C SER A 459 21.87 -12.61 -15.03
N ALA A 460 22.90 -12.65 -14.19
CA ALA A 460 23.16 -11.58 -13.23
C ALA A 460 23.38 -10.19 -13.90
N GLU A 461 23.75 -10.20 -15.19
CA GLU A 461 23.98 -9.00 -15.99
C GLU A 461 22.66 -8.35 -16.47
N ASP A 462 21.58 -9.14 -16.56
CA ASP A 462 20.27 -8.66 -16.98
C ASP A 462 19.46 -8.03 -15.84
N VAL A 463 19.84 -8.31 -14.58
CA VAL A 463 19.18 -7.75 -13.39
C VAL A 463 19.75 -6.37 -13.07
N PRO A 464 18.95 -5.28 -13.11
CA PRO A 464 19.42 -3.94 -12.80
C PRO A 464 20.03 -3.87 -11.41
N ASP A 465 21.10 -3.06 -11.26
CA ASP A 465 21.69 -2.82 -9.95
C ASP A 465 20.79 -1.86 -9.15
N PRO A 466 20.29 -2.26 -7.97
CA PRO A 466 19.45 -1.39 -7.15
C PRO A 466 20.13 -0.09 -6.71
N GLN A 467 21.47 -0.08 -6.61
CA GLN A 467 22.25 1.10 -6.20
C GLN A 467 22.58 2.04 -7.35
N ASP A 468 22.35 1.62 -8.62
CA ASP A 468 22.59 2.50 -9.77
C ASP A 468 21.49 3.57 -9.87
N PRO A 469 21.84 4.88 -9.85
CA PRO A 469 20.87 5.96 -10.04
C PRO A 469 19.97 5.77 -11.28
N ALA A 470 20.51 5.19 -12.35
CA ALA A 470 19.75 4.92 -13.56
C ALA A 470 18.59 3.92 -13.35
N THR A 471 18.65 3.07 -12.32
CA THR A 471 17.55 2.15 -11.98
C THR A 471 16.34 2.92 -11.45
N LYS A 472 16.56 3.89 -10.56
CA LYS A 472 15.52 4.82 -10.09
C LYS A 472 15.02 5.72 -11.24
N GLU A 473 15.93 6.28 -12.05
CA GLU A 473 15.58 7.19 -13.13
C GLU A 473 14.68 6.52 -14.18
N ARG A 474 14.94 5.26 -14.54
CA ARG A 474 14.10 4.47 -15.45
C ARG A 474 12.69 4.23 -14.91
N SER A 475 12.52 4.22 -13.60
CA SER A 475 11.24 4.00 -12.93
C SER A 475 10.38 5.27 -12.81
N VAL A 476 10.90 6.43 -13.17
CA VAL A 476 10.15 7.70 -13.16
C VAL A 476 9.11 7.72 -14.28
N LEU A 477 7.85 8.05 -13.95
CA LEU A 477 6.76 8.12 -14.91
C LEU A 477 6.99 9.21 -15.96
N ARG A 478 6.65 8.90 -17.22
CA ARG A 478 6.71 9.81 -18.37
C ARG A 478 5.33 10.39 -18.66
N TRP A 479 5.03 11.52 -18.07
CA TRP A 479 3.73 12.19 -18.20
C TRP A 479 3.42 12.69 -19.62
N GLU A 480 4.41 12.86 -20.48
CA GLU A 480 4.24 13.22 -21.89
C GLU A 480 3.56 12.14 -22.72
N GLU A 481 3.52 10.89 -22.25
CA GLU A 481 2.86 9.77 -22.93
C GLU A 481 1.33 9.84 -22.83
N VAL A 482 0.80 10.40 -21.75
CA VAL A 482 -0.62 10.37 -21.37
C VAL A 482 -1.57 10.80 -22.48
N GLY A 483 -1.18 11.81 -23.29
CA GLY A 483 -1.97 12.32 -24.41
C GLY A 483 -1.66 11.68 -25.77
N GLN A 484 -0.79 10.67 -25.81
CA GLN A 484 -0.34 10.04 -27.06
C GLN A 484 -0.95 8.64 -27.21
N GLU A 485 -1.22 8.22 -28.46
CA GLU A 485 -1.60 6.83 -28.72
C GLU A 485 -0.37 5.90 -28.60
N PRO A 486 -0.54 4.70 -28.01
CA PRO A 486 -1.81 4.08 -27.57
C PRO A 486 -2.25 4.45 -26.14
N HIS A 487 -1.46 5.17 -25.37
CA HIS A 487 -1.68 5.49 -23.96
C HIS A 487 -3.00 6.25 -23.74
N ALA A 488 -3.34 7.18 -24.61
CA ALA A 488 -4.55 7.99 -24.51
C ALA A 488 -5.84 7.14 -24.54
N ARG A 489 -5.91 6.11 -25.39
CA ARG A 489 -7.10 5.23 -25.45
C ARG A 489 -7.19 4.27 -24.26
N VAL A 490 -6.04 3.81 -23.72
CA VAL A 490 -6.01 3.00 -22.49
C VAL A 490 -6.52 3.85 -21.31
N LEU A 491 -6.02 5.08 -21.16
CA LEU A 491 -6.51 6.01 -20.15
C LEU A 491 -8.02 6.27 -20.27
N GLN A 492 -8.51 6.47 -21.52
CA GLN A 492 -9.94 6.66 -21.75
C GLN A 492 -10.75 5.42 -21.33
N TRP A 493 -10.20 4.22 -21.49
CA TRP A 493 -10.83 3.00 -21.03
C TRP A 493 -10.95 2.97 -19.49
N TYR A 494 -9.86 3.23 -18.76
CA TYR A 494 -9.88 3.31 -17.31
C TYR A 494 -10.87 4.37 -16.79
N ARG A 495 -10.88 5.57 -17.37
CA ARG A 495 -11.88 6.62 -17.06
C ARG A 495 -13.32 6.14 -17.30
N THR A 496 -13.54 5.36 -18.34
CA THR A 496 -14.85 4.78 -18.62
C THR A 496 -15.26 3.78 -17.55
N LEU A 497 -14.35 2.89 -17.13
CA LEU A 497 -14.64 1.88 -16.12
C LEU A 497 -14.91 2.51 -14.73
N THR A 498 -14.09 3.45 -14.30
CA THR A 498 -14.27 4.14 -13.01
C THR A 498 -15.57 4.96 -12.99
N ARG A 499 -15.92 5.62 -14.12
CA ARG A 499 -17.20 6.30 -14.28
C ARG A 499 -18.37 5.32 -14.19
N LEU A 500 -18.32 4.18 -14.91
CA LEU A 500 -19.37 3.15 -14.84
C LEU A 500 -19.53 2.60 -13.43
N ARG A 501 -18.40 2.30 -12.72
CA ARG A 501 -18.45 1.89 -11.32
C ARG A 501 -19.13 2.94 -10.45
N ARG A 502 -18.89 4.22 -10.69
CA ARG A 502 -19.50 5.31 -9.90
C ARG A 502 -20.98 5.50 -10.19
N GLU A 503 -21.38 5.44 -11.46
CA GLU A 503 -22.74 5.76 -11.92
C GLU A 503 -23.71 4.59 -11.82
N VAL A 504 -23.23 3.34 -11.94
CA VAL A 504 -24.07 2.13 -11.98
C VAL A 504 -24.04 1.42 -10.62
N PRO A 505 -25.13 1.44 -9.83
CA PRO A 505 -25.15 0.85 -8.49
C PRO A 505 -24.78 -0.65 -8.46
N ASP A 506 -25.21 -1.43 -9.44
CA ASP A 506 -24.89 -2.87 -9.54
C ASP A 506 -23.36 -3.12 -9.58
N LEU A 507 -22.59 -2.23 -10.24
CA LEU A 507 -21.14 -2.35 -10.38
C LEU A 507 -20.38 -1.95 -9.11
N ARG A 508 -21.08 -1.36 -8.13
CA ARG A 508 -20.54 -1.06 -6.78
C ARG A 508 -21.05 -1.99 -5.70
N ALA A 509 -22.02 -2.84 -6.02
CA ALA A 509 -22.60 -3.77 -5.05
C ALA A 509 -21.50 -4.64 -4.44
N ASP A 510 -21.51 -4.81 -3.12
CA ASP A 510 -20.47 -5.48 -2.34
C ASP A 510 -20.91 -6.81 -1.71
N ASP A 511 -22.15 -7.25 -2.02
CA ASP A 511 -22.64 -8.56 -1.61
C ASP A 511 -21.88 -9.66 -2.34
N LEU A 512 -20.87 -10.21 -1.68
CA LEU A 512 -20.05 -11.28 -2.23
C LEU A 512 -20.85 -12.55 -2.52
N SER A 513 -21.96 -12.78 -1.81
CA SER A 513 -22.83 -13.94 -2.04
C SER A 513 -23.59 -13.87 -3.37
N ALA A 514 -23.79 -12.67 -3.91
CA ALA A 514 -24.46 -12.43 -5.19
C ALA A 514 -23.50 -12.45 -6.40
N VAL A 515 -22.19 -12.54 -6.17
CA VAL A 515 -21.20 -12.59 -7.25
C VAL A 515 -21.22 -13.96 -7.91
N ARG A 516 -21.26 -13.96 -9.24
CA ARG A 516 -21.17 -15.17 -10.06
C ARG A 516 -20.28 -14.91 -11.27
N VAL A 517 -19.47 -15.89 -11.61
CA VAL A 517 -18.68 -15.89 -12.84
C VAL A 517 -19.01 -17.15 -13.64
N ASP A 518 -19.39 -16.98 -14.89
CA ASP A 518 -19.55 -18.09 -15.81
C ASP A 518 -18.29 -18.21 -16.69
N VAL A 519 -17.90 -19.46 -16.93
CA VAL A 519 -16.75 -19.82 -17.76
C VAL A 519 -17.26 -20.67 -18.92
N ALA A 520 -16.99 -20.24 -20.15
CA ALA A 520 -17.39 -20.99 -21.35
C ALA A 520 -16.30 -20.84 -22.43
N GLY A 521 -15.62 -21.94 -22.76
CA GLY A 521 -14.51 -21.92 -23.73
C GLY A 521 -13.38 -20.95 -23.29
N GLY A 522 -13.04 -19.99 -24.15
CA GLY A 522 -12.06 -18.91 -23.84
C GLY A 522 -12.70 -17.64 -23.29
N ALA A 523 -13.97 -17.67 -22.89
CA ALA A 523 -14.71 -16.51 -22.42
C ALA A 523 -15.06 -16.59 -20.94
N LEU A 524 -15.20 -15.41 -20.33
CA LEU A 524 -15.63 -15.18 -18.94
C LEU A 524 -16.80 -14.21 -18.93
N VAL A 525 -17.77 -14.46 -18.07
CA VAL A 525 -18.89 -13.55 -17.82
C VAL A 525 -19.00 -13.28 -16.33
N LEU A 526 -18.61 -12.09 -15.89
CA LEU A 526 -18.83 -11.64 -14.51
C LEU A 526 -20.21 -11.00 -14.40
N HIS A 527 -21.04 -11.55 -13.53
CA HIS A 527 -22.41 -11.09 -13.26
C HIS A 527 -22.40 -10.04 -12.15
N ARG A 528 -23.01 -8.89 -12.44
CA ARG A 528 -23.17 -7.77 -11.50
C ARG A 528 -24.61 -7.23 -11.61
N GLY A 529 -25.54 -7.78 -10.82
CA GLY A 529 -26.96 -7.43 -10.92
C GLY A 529 -27.50 -7.60 -12.34
N SER A 530 -28.03 -6.54 -12.93
CA SER A 530 -28.50 -6.48 -14.33
C SER A 530 -27.37 -6.20 -15.35
N HIS A 531 -26.10 -6.30 -14.95
CA HIS A 531 -24.95 -6.03 -15.81
C HIS A 531 -24.04 -7.27 -15.94
N ARG A 532 -23.34 -7.36 -17.08
CA ARG A 532 -22.37 -8.41 -17.36
C ARG A 532 -21.07 -7.78 -17.86
N VAL A 533 -19.96 -8.19 -17.29
CA VAL A 533 -18.64 -7.94 -17.87
C VAL A 533 -18.27 -9.20 -18.66
N VAL A 534 -18.32 -9.08 -19.97
CA VAL A 534 -18.09 -10.20 -20.92
C VAL A 534 -16.68 -10.06 -21.46
N VAL A 535 -15.84 -11.06 -21.21
CA VAL A 535 -14.42 -11.09 -21.64
C VAL A 535 -14.21 -12.25 -22.58
N SER A 536 -13.54 -12.01 -23.72
CA SER A 536 -12.98 -13.02 -24.60
C SER A 536 -11.46 -12.96 -24.59
N LEU A 537 -10.81 -14.06 -24.25
CA LEU A 537 -9.35 -14.21 -24.27
C LEU A 537 -8.86 -15.00 -25.49
N GLY A 538 -9.79 -15.39 -26.38
CA GLY A 538 -9.56 -16.16 -27.59
C GLY A 538 -9.93 -15.44 -28.88
N GLY A 539 -10.08 -16.18 -29.96
CA GLY A 539 -10.26 -15.66 -31.31
C GLY A 539 -11.72 -15.51 -31.77
N GLY A 540 -12.49 -14.64 -31.13
CA GLY A 540 -13.87 -14.31 -31.59
C GLY A 540 -14.90 -15.39 -31.24
N GLU A 541 -15.74 -15.14 -30.23
CA GLU A 541 -16.71 -16.11 -29.71
C GLU A 541 -18.08 -15.47 -29.54
N ASP A 542 -19.11 -16.30 -29.75
CA ASP A 542 -20.48 -16.04 -29.30
C ASP A 542 -20.54 -16.44 -27.82
N VAL A 543 -20.56 -15.45 -26.94
CA VAL A 543 -20.60 -15.67 -25.50
C VAL A 543 -22.06 -15.64 -25.03
N GLU A 544 -22.56 -16.76 -24.54
CA GLU A 544 -23.87 -16.81 -23.90
C GLU A 544 -23.86 -15.97 -22.63
N VAL A 545 -24.91 -15.16 -22.43
CA VAL A 545 -25.13 -14.42 -21.19
C VAL A 545 -26.52 -14.74 -20.64
N ASP A 546 -26.60 -14.87 -19.33
CA ASP A 546 -27.88 -15.03 -18.65
C ASP A 546 -28.65 -13.69 -18.68
N GLY A 547 -29.88 -13.70 -19.21
CA GLY A 547 -30.68 -12.53 -19.52
C GLY A 547 -30.52 -12.06 -20.98
N ALA A 548 -31.56 -11.41 -21.53
CA ALA A 548 -31.50 -10.86 -22.88
C ALA A 548 -30.63 -9.58 -22.90
N PRO A 549 -29.52 -9.51 -23.68
CA PRO A 549 -28.72 -8.29 -23.80
C PRO A 549 -29.55 -7.14 -24.40
N LEU A 550 -29.50 -5.97 -23.74
CA LEU A 550 -30.27 -4.78 -24.11
C LEU A 550 -29.38 -3.69 -24.70
N GLU A 551 -28.18 -3.51 -24.15
CA GLU A 551 -27.31 -2.36 -24.44
C GLU A 551 -25.87 -2.69 -24.14
N VAL A 552 -24.93 -2.23 -24.98
CA VAL A 552 -23.50 -2.19 -24.70
C VAL A 552 -23.18 -0.82 -24.08
N LEU A 553 -22.73 -0.83 -22.83
CA LEU A 553 -22.36 0.38 -22.10
C LEU A 553 -20.92 0.83 -22.40
N ALA A 554 -20.03 -0.13 -22.62
CA ALA A 554 -18.64 0.09 -23.00
C ALA A 554 -18.05 -1.18 -23.63
N ALA A 555 -17.06 -1.00 -24.51
CA ALA A 555 -16.30 -2.11 -25.08
C ALA A 555 -14.87 -1.68 -25.42
N PHE A 556 -13.93 -2.65 -25.39
CA PHE A 556 -12.54 -2.47 -25.79
C PHE A 556 -12.02 -3.73 -26.50
N PRO A 557 -11.22 -3.64 -27.59
CA PRO A 557 -10.79 -2.40 -28.26
C PRO A 557 -11.97 -1.71 -28.94
N ALA A 558 -11.81 -0.43 -29.23
CA ALA A 558 -12.74 0.34 -30.05
C ALA A 558 -12.62 -0.11 -31.52
N GLY A 559 -13.04 -1.35 -31.79
CA GLY A 559 -13.13 -1.99 -33.10
C GLY A 559 -14.59 -2.13 -33.55
N PRO A 560 -14.93 -3.15 -34.36
CA PRO A 560 -16.34 -3.42 -34.64
C PRO A 560 -17.07 -3.63 -33.30
N GLU A 561 -18.17 -2.91 -33.14
CA GLU A 561 -18.98 -2.99 -31.90
C GLU A 561 -19.37 -4.45 -31.61
N PRO A 562 -19.40 -4.86 -30.32
CA PRO A 562 -19.94 -6.15 -29.96
C PRO A 562 -21.36 -6.32 -30.47
N GLU A 563 -21.65 -7.45 -31.11
CA GLU A 563 -22.99 -7.73 -31.61
C GLU A 563 -23.87 -8.34 -30.52
N LEU A 564 -24.99 -7.72 -30.21
CA LEU A 564 -25.98 -8.26 -29.29
C LEU A 564 -26.80 -9.35 -29.98
N LEU A 565 -26.75 -10.55 -29.44
CA LEU A 565 -27.51 -11.74 -29.90
C LEU A 565 -28.74 -11.96 -29.01
N ALA A 566 -29.69 -12.80 -29.43
CA ALA A 566 -30.89 -13.07 -28.66
C ALA A 566 -30.65 -13.65 -27.24
N GLY A 567 -29.50 -14.24 -26.99
CA GLY A 567 -29.11 -14.81 -25.69
C GLY A 567 -27.62 -14.70 -25.42
N GLY A 568 -26.94 -13.71 -26.03
CA GLY A 568 -25.51 -13.61 -25.90
C GLY A 568 -24.92 -12.34 -26.49
N VAL A 569 -23.61 -12.29 -26.46
CA VAL A 569 -22.78 -11.19 -27.01
C VAL A 569 -21.70 -11.81 -27.88
N ARG A 570 -21.54 -11.33 -29.11
CA ARG A 570 -20.43 -11.72 -29.99
C ARG A 570 -19.31 -10.72 -29.85
N LEU A 571 -18.14 -11.20 -29.45
CA LEU A 571 -16.88 -10.46 -29.45
C LEU A 571 -16.02 -10.96 -30.63
N LEU A 572 -15.51 -10.03 -31.45
CA LEU A 572 -14.73 -10.35 -32.64
C LEU A 572 -13.22 -10.46 -32.37
N GLY A 573 -12.83 -11.26 -31.37
CA GLY A 573 -11.42 -11.44 -30.97
C GLY A 573 -11.22 -11.27 -29.47
N GLU A 574 -9.97 -11.10 -29.06
CA GLU A 574 -9.67 -10.71 -27.69
C GLU A 574 -10.30 -9.36 -27.36
N GLY A 575 -10.98 -9.26 -26.23
CA GLY A 575 -11.61 -8.01 -25.83
C GLY A 575 -12.57 -8.15 -24.67
N VAL A 576 -13.22 -7.04 -24.34
CA VAL A 576 -14.18 -6.94 -23.25
C VAL A 576 -15.35 -6.05 -23.63
N ALA A 577 -16.55 -6.44 -23.18
CA ALA A 577 -17.75 -5.60 -23.25
C ALA A 577 -18.46 -5.57 -21.90
N VAL A 578 -18.95 -4.41 -21.52
CA VAL A 578 -19.85 -4.21 -20.39
C VAL A 578 -21.26 -4.04 -20.96
N VAL A 579 -22.16 -4.96 -20.63
CA VAL A 579 -23.51 -4.99 -21.20
C VAL A 579 -24.56 -4.99 -20.10
N ARG A 580 -25.71 -4.34 -20.39
CA ARG A 580 -26.91 -4.42 -19.57
C ARG A 580 -27.84 -5.50 -20.14
N VAL A 581 -28.41 -6.32 -19.24
CA VAL A 581 -29.36 -7.36 -19.58
C VAL A 581 -30.74 -7.06 -18.99
N ALA A 582 -31.77 -7.75 -19.52
CA ALA A 582 -33.15 -7.60 -19.06
C ALA A 582 -33.37 -8.19 -17.66
#